data_036de4c38402c01fd40232187469a590
#
_entry.id   036de4c38402c01fd40232187469a590
#
_cell.length_a   1.000
_cell.length_b   1.000
_cell.length_c   1.000
_cell.angle_alpha   90.00
_cell.angle_beta   90.00
_cell.angle_gamma   90.00
#
_symmetry.space_group_name_H-M   'P 1'
#
loop_
_entity.id
_entity.type
_entity.pdbx_description
1 polymer ?
#
loop_
_entity_poly.entity_id
_entity_poly.type
_entity_poly.pdbx_seq_one_letter_code
_entity_poly.pdbx_strand_id
1 'polypeptide(L)'
;MLEETGVDWQLCAIRGATTVPENTAPAMEAAVVELLDALEALNQIDPAWIISATFSVTRDLDALFPAAIARRRPRWNEVALLDVQHMHVEGSLPRCIRMLIHIQLPKSHPQPQHIYMREAQTLRPDWSLASLP
;
A
#
# COMPACT_ATOMS: atom_id res chain seq x y z
N MET A 1 5.05 3.15 25.08
CA MET A 1 6.39 2.93 24.51
C MET A 1 6.54 1.49 24.10
N LEU A 2 7.21 1.27 22.99
CA LEU A 2 7.36 -0.08 22.44
C LEU A 2 8.15 -0.99 23.38
N GLU A 3 9.18 -0.44 24.02
CA GLU A 3 10.05 -1.20 24.94
C GLU A 3 9.33 -1.62 26.20
N GLU A 4 8.27 -0.92 26.57
CA GLU A 4 7.55 -1.19 27.81
C GLU A 4 6.78 -2.51 27.78
N THR A 5 6.55 -3.04 26.59
CA THR A 5 5.82 -4.30 26.43
C THR A 5 6.73 -5.51 26.43
N GLY A 6 8.07 -5.30 26.45
CA GLY A 6 9.02 -6.38 26.30
C GLY A 6 9.14 -6.91 24.89
N VAL A 7 8.47 -6.27 23.91
CA VAL A 7 8.52 -6.68 22.51
C VAL A 7 9.72 -6.04 21.82
N ASP A 8 10.46 -6.86 21.08
CA ASP A 8 11.50 -6.37 20.19
C ASP A 8 10.86 -5.96 18.87
N TRP A 9 11.08 -4.72 18.45
CA TRP A 9 10.51 -4.17 17.23
C TRP A 9 11.56 -3.92 16.17
N GLN A 10 11.17 -4.03 14.92
CA GLN A 10 12.03 -3.69 13.79
C GLN A 10 11.26 -2.83 12.80
N LEU A 11 11.98 -1.93 12.15
CA LEU A 11 11.41 -1.08 11.11
C LEU A 11 11.46 -1.84 9.79
N CYS A 12 10.33 -1.91 9.11
CA CYS A 12 10.21 -2.59 7.82
C CYS A 12 9.56 -1.67 6.80
N ALA A 13 9.79 -1.97 5.53
CA ALA A 13 9.11 -1.28 4.43
C ALA A 13 8.33 -2.31 3.62
N ILE A 14 7.09 -1.96 3.26
CA ILE A 14 6.25 -2.78 2.41
C ILE A 14 5.87 -1.96 1.19
N ARG A 15 6.05 -2.54 0.01
CA ARG A 15 5.64 -1.91 -1.23
C ARG A 15 4.39 -2.57 -1.78
N GLY A 16 3.61 -1.79 -2.50
CA GLY A 16 2.44 -2.32 -3.17
C GLY A 16 2.11 -1.51 -4.40
N ALA A 17 1.31 -2.08 -5.26
CA ALA A 17 0.81 -1.40 -6.44
C ALA A 17 -0.44 -2.09 -6.97
N THR A 18 -1.28 -1.32 -7.64
CA THR A 18 -2.45 -1.82 -8.33
C THR A 18 -2.76 -0.92 -9.51
N THR A 19 -3.71 -1.32 -10.32
CA THR A 19 -4.20 -0.51 -11.44
C THR A 19 -5.69 -0.24 -11.28
N VAL A 20 -6.16 0.78 -11.97
CA VAL A 20 -7.55 1.21 -11.92
C VAL A 20 -8.12 1.10 -13.34
N PRO A 21 -9.30 0.50 -13.53
CA PRO A 21 -9.84 0.32 -14.90
C PRO A 21 -10.22 1.62 -15.57
N GLU A 22 -10.58 2.65 -14.80
CA GLU A 22 -10.93 3.96 -15.33
C GLU A 22 -10.67 5.04 -14.30
N ASN A 23 -10.46 6.27 -14.76
CA ASN A 23 -10.18 7.40 -13.86
C ASN A 23 -11.50 7.97 -13.32
N THR A 24 -12.08 7.29 -12.35
CA THR A 24 -13.28 7.75 -11.64
C THR A 24 -13.08 7.56 -10.15
N ALA A 25 -13.75 8.36 -9.33
CA ALA A 25 -13.64 8.24 -7.89
C ALA A 25 -14.07 6.85 -7.40
N PRO A 26 -15.21 6.28 -7.85
CA PRO A 26 -15.58 4.94 -7.41
C PRO A 26 -14.57 3.86 -7.79
N ALA A 27 -14.00 3.94 -8.99
CA ALA A 27 -13.02 2.96 -9.45
C ALA A 27 -11.72 3.06 -8.65
N MET A 28 -11.25 4.29 -8.39
CA MET A 28 -10.05 4.50 -7.59
C MET A 28 -10.28 4.04 -6.15
N GLU A 29 -11.43 4.35 -5.57
CA GLU A 29 -11.74 3.91 -4.21
C GLU A 29 -11.71 2.39 -4.10
N ALA A 30 -12.37 1.70 -5.04
CA ALA A 30 -12.40 0.25 -5.04
C ALA A 30 -10.99 -0.35 -5.12
N ALA A 31 -10.13 0.23 -5.96
CA ALA A 31 -8.76 -0.26 -6.12
C ALA A 31 -7.93 -0.06 -4.85
N VAL A 32 -8.06 1.10 -4.21
CA VAL A 32 -7.33 1.38 -2.97
C VAL A 32 -7.80 0.47 -1.84
N VAL A 33 -9.11 0.30 -1.70
CA VAL A 33 -9.67 -0.59 -0.66
C VAL A 33 -9.16 -2.01 -0.86
N GLU A 34 -9.19 -2.52 -2.08
CA GLU A 34 -8.70 -3.86 -2.37
C GLU A 34 -7.23 -4.02 -2.02
N LEU A 35 -6.42 -3.01 -2.38
CA LEU A 35 -4.98 -3.04 -2.10
C LEU A 35 -4.70 -3.05 -0.60
N LEU A 36 -5.40 -2.21 0.16
CA LEU A 36 -5.19 -2.11 1.60
C LEU A 36 -5.78 -3.30 2.37
N ASP A 37 -6.89 -3.86 1.88
CA ASP A 37 -7.42 -5.09 2.45
C ASP A 37 -6.40 -6.23 2.31
N ALA A 38 -5.78 -6.35 1.15
CA ALA A 38 -4.77 -7.37 0.92
C ALA A 38 -3.52 -7.12 1.78
N LEU A 39 -3.09 -5.87 1.90
CA LEU A 39 -1.96 -5.51 2.74
C LEU A 39 -2.17 -5.99 4.18
N GLU A 40 -3.32 -5.67 4.75
CA GLU A 40 -3.60 -6.00 6.14
C GLU A 40 -3.81 -7.50 6.35
N ALA A 41 -4.57 -8.14 5.46
CA ALA A 41 -4.90 -9.55 5.62
C ALA A 41 -3.71 -10.47 5.39
N LEU A 42 -2.94 -10.23 4.33
CA LEU A 42 -1.82 -11.11 3.98
C LEU A 42 -0.64 -10.94 4.93
N ASN A 43 -0.48 -9.76 5.49
CA ASN A 43 0.62 -9.50 6.41
C ASN A 43 0.22 -9.60 7.87
N GLN A 44 -1.09 -9.78 8.16
CA GLN A 44 -1.58 -9.90 9.53
C GLN A 44 -1.04 -8.78 10.42
N ILE A 45 -1.15 -7.55 9.92
CA ILE A 45 -0.61 -6.38 10.62
C ILE A 45 -1.73 -5.60 11.30
N ASP A 46 -1.35 -4.88 12.34
CA ASP A 46 -2.20 -3.89 12.97
C ASP A 46 -1.87 -2.54 12.31
N PRO A 47 -2.85 -1.85 11.70
CA PRO A 47 -2.57 -0.55 11.10
C PRO A 47 -1.93 0.46 12.06
N ALA A 48 -2.17 0.30 13.37
CA ALA A 48 -1.54 1.17 14.36
C ALA A 48 -0.02 1.03 14.40
N TRP A 49 0.54 -0.03 13.84
CA TRP A 49 1.99 -0.21 13.72
C TRP A 49 2.58 0.57 12.55
N ILE A 50 1.74 1.09 11.65
CA ILE A 50 2.20 1.83 10.46
C ILE A 50 2.63 3.22 10.88
N ILE A 51 3.85 3.59 10.49
CA ILE A 51 4.42 4.90 10.78
C ILE A 51 4.01 5.89 9.71
N SER A 52 4.19 5.52 8.45
CA SER A 52 3.85 6.38 7.33
C SER A 52 3.47 5.55 6.11
N ALA A 53 2.66 6.15 5.26
CA ALA A 53 2.28 5.54 3.99
C ALA A 53 2.26 6.63 2.91
N THR A 54 2.99 6.37 1.82
CA THR A 54 3.01 7.26 0.67
C THR A 54 2.36 6.55 -0.49
N PHE A 55 1.38 7.22 -1.12
CA PHE A 55 0.76 6.74 -2.34
C PHE A 55 1.23 7.59 -3.50
N SER A 56 1.57 6.96 -4.60
CA SER A 56 1.87 7.67 -5.82
C SER A 56 0.93 7.22 -6.92
N VAL A 57 0.53 8.15 -7.78
CA VAL A 57 -0.42 7.85 -8.86
C VAL A 57 0.16 8.33 -10.18
N THR A 58 -0.17 7.62 -11.25
CA THR A 58 0.13 8.11 -12.60
C THR A 58 -0.70 9.35 -12.89
N ARG A 59 -0.19 10.21 -13.78
CA ARG A 59 -0.83 11.51 -14.06
C ARG A 59 -2.23 11.39 -14.67
N ASP A 60 -2.61 10.22 -15.15
CA ASP A 60 -3.93 9.95 -15.69
C ASP A 60 -4.97 9.59 -14.63
N LEU A 61 -4.58 9.58 -13.34
CA LEU A 61 -5.48 9.38 -12.21
C LEU A 61 -5.57 10.67 -11.39
N ASP A 62 -6.71 11.34 -11.46
CA ASP A 62 -6.91 12.61 -10.75
C ASP A 62 -8.30 12.74 -10.11
N ALA A 63 -9.03 11.63 -9.98
CA ALA A 63 -10.40 11.69 -9.50
C ALA A 63 -10.54 11.74 -7.98
N LEU A 64 -9.55 11.22 -7.25
CA LEU A 64 -9.53 11.32 -5.78
C LEU A 64 -8.10 11.14 -5.25
N PHE A 65 -7.93 11.42 -3.95
CA PHE A 65 -6.67 11.17 -3.26
C PHE A 65 -6.70 9.79 -2.62
N PRO A 66 -5.79 8.89 -2.97
CA PRO A 66 -5.72 7.58 -2.30
C PRO A 66 -5.60 7.67 -0.78
N ALA A 67 -4.84 8.64 -0.27
CA ALA A 67 -4.71 8.83 1.18
C ALA A 67 -6.04 9.14 1.86
N ALA A 68 -6.98 9.80 1.16
CA ALA A 68 -8.29 10.08 1.73
C ALA A 68 -9.07 8.78 1.99
N ILE A 69 -8.89 7.78 1.14
CA ILE A 69 -9.53 6.48 1.32
C ILE A 69 -8.86 5.74 2.48
N ALA A 70 -7.52 5.75 2.53
CA ALA A 70 -6.77 5.10 3.60
C ALA A 70 -7.14 5.65 4.96
N ARG A 71 -7.25 6.98 5.07
CA ARG A 71 -7.54 7.63 6.35
C ARG A 71 -8.88 7.22 6.95
N ARG A 72 -9.84 6.80 6.14
CA ARG A 72 -11.15 6.38 6.62
C ARG A 72 -11.15 4.98 7.21
N ARG A 73 -10.09 4.21 6.99
CA ARG A 73 -10.02 2.83 7.48
C ARG A 73 -9.80 2.83 8.98
N PRO A 74 -10.37 1.82 9.69
CA PRO A 74 -10.16 1.71 11.13
C PRO A 74 -8.67 1.67 11.46
N ARG A 75 -8.26 2.48 12.44
CA ARG A 75 -6.90 2.54 12.97
C ARG A 75 -5.86 3.16 12.02
N TRP A 76 -6.30 3.75 10.91
CA TRP A 76 -5.41 4.45 9.98
C TRP A 76 -5.33 5.96 10.25
N ASN A 77 -6.19 6.47 11.15
CA ASN A 77 -6.29 7.92 11.38
C ASN A 77 -5.03 8.55 11.98
N GLU A 78 -4.16 7.74 12.59
CA GLU A 78 -2.88 8.22 13.15
C GLU A 78 -1.70 8.02 12.20
N VAL A 79 -1.90 7.41 11.04
CA VAL A 79 -0.83 7.16 10.08
C VAL A 79 -0.50 8.46 9.35
N ALA A 80 0.80 8.76 9.24
CA ALA A 80 1.25 9.90 8.43
C ALA A 80 1.13 9.54 6.95
N LEU A 81 0.21 10.21 6.26
CA LEU A 81 -0.16 9.89 4.89
C LEU A 81 0.27 10.98 3.92
N LEU A 82 0.69 10.60 2.73
CA LEU A 82 1.06 11.54 1.68
C LEU A 82 0.69 10.95 0.32
N ASP A 83 0.13 11.79 -0.54
CA ASP A 83 -0.10 11.46 -1.95
C ASP A 83 0.88 12.25 -2.79
N VAL A 84 1.45 11.59 -3.79
CA VAL A 84 2.35 12.23 -4.74
C VAL A 84 2.03 11.76 -6.15
N GLN A 85 2.39 12.54 -7.15
CA GLN A 85 2.36 12.09 -8.53
C GLN A 85 3.69 11.45 -8.83
N HIS A 86 3.70 10.19 -9.28
CA HIS A 86 4.98 9.56 -9.55
C HIS A 86 5.51 9.97 -10.93
N MET A 87 6.81 9.80 -11.10
CA MET A 87 7.49 10.20 -12.31
C MET A 87 6.85 9.54 -13.53
N HIS A 88 6.61 10.35 -14.57
CA HIS A 88 6.07 9.83 -15.82
C HIS A 88 7.18 9.32 -16.71
N VAL A 89 7.03 8.11 -17.21
CA VAL A 89 7.91 7.54 -18.21
C VAL A 89 7.04 7.08 -19.37
N GLU A 90 7.40 7.49 -20.57
CA GLU A 90 6.64 7.12 -21.77
C GLU A 90 6.55 5.61 -21.90
N GLY A 91 5.34 5.10 -22.16
CA GLY A 91 5.12 3.67 -22.29
C GLY A 91 4.97 2.92 -20.97
N SER A 92 5.03 3.63 -19.83
CA SER A 92 4.81 2.98 -18.54
C SER A 92 3.35 2.59 -18.33
N LEU A 93 3.12 1.71 -17.38
CA LEU A 93 1.79 1.18 -17.07
C LEU A 93 0.82 2.31 -16.71
N PRO A 94 -0.31 2.44 -17.42
CA PRO A 94 -1.27 3.52 -17.13
C PRO A 94 -2.15 3.21 -15.93
N ARG A 95 -2.76 4.24 -15.39
CA ARG A 95 -3.72 4.19 -14.29
C ARG A 95 -3.21 3.30 -13.15
N CYS A 96 -2.01 3.61 -12.69
CA CYS A 96 -1.32 2.83 -11.68
C CYS A 96 -1.24 3.61 -10.37
N ILE A 97 -1.52 2.92 -9.26
CA ILE A 97 -1.34 3.43 -7.91
C ILE A 97 -0.27 2.59 -7.26
N ARG A 98 0.75 3.23 -6.70
CA ARG A 98 1.81 2.56 -5.94
C ARG A 98 1.78 3.05 -4.51
N MET A 99 2.25 2.22 -3.60
CA MET A 99 2.38 2.63 -2.20
C MET A 99 3.72 2.17 -1.64
N LEU A 100 4.21 2.96 -0.68
CA LEU A 100 5.35 2.60 0.15
C LEU A 100 4.95 2.83 1.59
N ILE A 101 5.05 1.80 2.40
CA ILE A 101 4.63 1.83 3.79
C ILE A 101 5.84 1.54 4.66
N HIS A 102 6.05 2.40 5.68
CA HIS A 102 7.02 2.14 6.74
C HIS A 102 6.25 1.73 7.98
N ILE A 103 6.63 0.60 8.55
CA ILE A 103 5.89 -0.02 9.63
C ILE A 103 6.85 -0.63 10.65
N GLN A 104 6.49 -0.58 11.92
CA GLN A 104 7.21 -1.32 12.94
C GLN A 104 6.52 -2.66 13.18
N LEU A 105 7.27 -3.73 13.04
CA LEU A 105 6.77 -5.08 13.28
C LEU A 105 7.54 -5.72 14.42
N PRO A 106 6.88 -6.56 15.23
CA PRO A 106 7.63 -7.39 16.18
C PRO A 106 8.64 -8.24 15.40
N LYS A 107 9.85 -8.41 15.95
CA LYS A 107 10.86 -9.25 15.29
C LYS A 107 10.41 -10.68 15.10
N SER A 108 9.47 -11.14 15.93
CA SER A 108 8.87 -12.46 15.79
C SER A 108 7.84 -12.55 14.65
N HIS A 109 7.45 -11.40 14.08
CA HIS A 109 6.48 -11.36 12.97
C HIS A 109 7.11 -11.93 11.71
N PRO A 110 6.35 -12.71 10.92
CA PRO A 110 6.87 -13.19 9.63
C PRO A 110 7.32 -12.06 8.73
N GLN A 111 8.26 -12.36 7.83
CA GLN A 111 8.74 -11.39 6.85
C GLN A 111 7.57 -10.79 6.08
N PRO A 112 7.46 -9.46 5.99
CA PRO A 112 6.32 -8.87 5.29
C PRO A 112 6.37 -9.14 3.79
N GLN A 113 5.18 -9.26 3.22
CA GLN A 113 5.00 -9.52 1.79
C GLN A 113 4.58 -8.24 1.09
N HIS A 114 5.22 -7.96 -0.04
CA HIS A 114 4.82 -6.86 -0.91
C HIS A 114 3.56 -7.26 -1.69
N ILE A 115 2.72 -6.30 -2.01
CA ILE A 115 1.40 -6.55 -2.59
C ILE A 115 1.31 -5.90 -3.97
N TYR A 116 1.42 -6.70 -5.02
CA TYR A 116 1.28 -6.23 -6.40
C TYR A 116 0.08 -6.93 -7.03
N MET A 117 -0.93 -6.16 -7.41
CA MET A 117 -2.23 -6.66 -7.81
C MET A 117 -2.61 -6.20 -9.20
N ARG A 118 -3.58 -6.87 -9.79
CA ARG A 118 -4.12 -6.55 -11.11
C ARG A 118 -2.97 -6.44 -12.12
N GLU A 119 -2.99 -5.44 -13.00
CA GLU A 119 -1.95 -5.32 -14.03
C GLU A 119 -0.60 -4.87 -13.47
N ALA A 120 -0.57 -4.34 -12.25
CA ALA A 120 0.69 -3.97 -11.60
C ALA A 120 1.56 -5.19 -11.28
N GLN A 121 1.01 -6.39 -11.35
CA GLN A 121 1.79 -7.62 -11.18
C GLN A 121 2.94 -7.70 -12.18
N THR A 122 2.79 -7.09 -13.35
CA THR A 122 3.84 -7.10 -14.37
C THR A 122 5.06 -6.27 -13.98
N LEU A 123 4.92 -5.34 -13.03
CA LEU A 123 6.04 -4.50 -12.59
C LEU A 123 7.04 -5.28 -11.73
N ARG A 124 6.53 -6.16 -10.90
CA ARG A 124 7.34 -7.00 -10.02
C ARG A 124 6.70 -8.38 -9.95
N PRO A 125 6.92 -9.22 -10.98
CA PRO A 125 6.32 -10.56 -11.00
C PRO A 125 6.73 -11.41 -9.79
N ASP A 126 7.94 -11.18 -9.26
CA ASP A 126 8.43 -11.86 -8.06
C ASP A 126 7.64 -11.48 -6.79
N TRP A 127 6.92 -10.34 -6.81
CA TRP A 127 6.10 -9.88 -5.69
C TRP A 127 4.61 -9.95 -6.00
N SER A 128 4.23 -10.55 -7.11
CA SER A 128 2.84 -10.70 -7.50
C SER A 128 2.15 -11.73 -6.59
N LEU A 129 0.87 -11.47 -6.25
CA LEU A 129 0.09 -12.42 -5.47
C LEU A 129 -0.04 -13.78 -6.19
N ALA A 130 -0.03 -13.76 -7.52
CA ALA A 130 -0.11 -14.99 -8.30
C ALA A 130 1.11 -15.90 -8.13
N SER A 131 2.24 -15.36 -7.66
CA SER A 131 3.46 -16.14 -7.45
C SER A 131 3.60 -16.65 -6.02
N LEU A 132 2.67 -16.32 -5.13
CA LEU A 132 2.71 -16.81 -3.76
C LEU A 132 2.31 -18.27 -3.68
N PRO A 133 2.98 -19.05 -2.80
CA PRO A 133 2.63 -20.47 -2.63
C PRO A 133 1.25 -20.69 -2.04
#